data_b46e2a19225c22717edd43997e2aa60a
#
_entry.id   b46e2a19225c22717edd43997e2aa60a
#
_cell.length_a   1.000
_cell.length_b   1.000
_cell.length_c   1.000
_cell.angle_alpha   90.00
_cell.angle_beta   90.00
_cell.angle_gamma   90.00
#
_symmetry.space_group_name_H-M   'P 1'
#
loop_
_entity.id
_entity.type
_entity.pdbx_description
1 polymer ?
#
loop_
_entity_poly.entity_id
_entity_poly.type
_entity_poly.pdbx_seq_one_letter_code
_entity_poly.pdbx_strand_id
1 'polypeptide(L)'
;MKGCHYHSHNHPTHQHQYLYKSPCFSPNFSFFNFLHKFKLPLKPRFSSSSSSSFNSIHLRQLIVPKFGENNKFVCNNNNNNNNNNNNSNSNCMIMMNLVVIDEYIVAFFVASLLGFFVLFSVFRGRKLKKDEDGGGVVLTEDVRSSDDGVSSGIDVIVVGAGVAGAALAHTLAKDGRRVHVIERDLTEPDRIVGELLQPGGYLKLIELGLEDCVGDIDAQRVVGYGLFKDGKNIRLSYPLEQFSTDVAGRSFHNGRFIQRMREKAASLPNVRLEQGTVTSLLEEKGVVKGVQYKNRNGEELKAYAPLTIVCDGCFSNLRRSLCSPKVEVPSHFVGLILENCQLPFSNHGHVILADPSPILFYQISSTEVRCLVDVPAGQKLPSIANGEMAKYLKSVVAPQVPPEIYESFVAAVDKCNIRTMPNRSMPATPQPTPGAILMGDAFNMRHPLTGGGMTVALSDIVILRDLLRPLKDLTNSKALCQYLESFYTLRKPVASTINTLAGALYKVFCASSDDAHKEMREACFDYLSLGGECSNGPVALLSGLNPRPLSLVAHFFAVAVYGVGRLLLPFPSPQRLWLGVRLLTGAAGIIFPIMKAEGFRQMFFPATVPAYYRSLQVR
;
A
#
# COMPACT_ATOMS: atom_id res chain seq x y z
N MET A 1 28.08 42.44 -44.93
CA MET A 1 27.66 43.69 -44.24
C MET A 1 26.51 43.38 -43.30
N LYS A 2 26.62 43.84 -42.01
CA LYS A 2 25.66 43.75 -40.90
C LYS A 2 25.39 42.29 -40.41
N GLY A 3 25.90 41.71 -39.35
CA GLY A 3 26.22 42.19 -38.02
C GLY A 3 24.98 42.10 -37.12
N CYS A 4 24.69 40.93 -36.47
CA CYS A 4 23.79 40.85 -35.33
C CYS A 4 24.49 40.12 -34.20
N HIS A 5 24.76 40.87 -33.13
CA HIS A 5 25.28 40.38 -31.86
C HIS A 5 24.21 39.56 -31.12
N TYR A 6 24.55 38.35 -30.66
CA TYR A 6 23.80 37.64 -29.65
C TYR A 6 24.40 37.92 -28.27
N HIS A 7 23.63 38.59 -27.43
CA HIS A 7 23.90 38.72 -26.00
C HIS A 7 23.61 37.39 -25.30
N SER A 8 24.63 36.84 -24.65
CA SER A 8 24.48 35.74 -23.69
C SER A 8 23.90 36.28 -22.39
N HIS A 9 22.69 35.92 -22.05
CA HIS A 9 22.18 36.07 -20.69
C HIS A 9 22.44 34.79 -19.90
N ASN A 10 23.38 34.87 -18.96
CA ASN A 10 23.56 33.92 -17.88
C ASN A 10 22.36 34.00 -16.94
N HIS A 11 21.56 32.94 -16.89
CA HIS A 11 20.62 32.71 -15.80
C HIS A 11 21.29 31.85 -14.73
N PRO A 12 21.25 32.23 -13.45
CA PRO A 12 21.74 31.38 -12.35
C PRO A 12 20.77 30.24 -12.13
N THR A 13 21.28 29.02 -12.20
CA THR A 13 20.62 27.81 -11.77
C THR A 13 20.36 27.85 -10.27
N HIS A 14 19.14 28.15 -9.85
CA HIS A 14 18.70 27.92 -8.49
C HIS A 14 18.54 26.41 -8.27
N GLN A 15 19.54 25.79 -7.64
CA GLN A 15 19.40 24.51 -7.00
C GLN A 15 18.46 24.67 -5.78
N HIS A 16 17.19 24.33 -5.95
CA HIS A 16 16.29 24.13 -4.82
C HIS A 16 16.68 22.83 -4.12
N GLN A 17 17.49 22.93 -3.09
CA GLN A 17 17.64 21.90 -2.08
C GLN A 17 16.31 21.78 -1.32
N TYR A 18 15.50 20.80 -1.68
CA TYR A 18 14.37 20.38 -0.86
C TYR A 18 14.92 19.62 0.37
N LEU A 19 15.24 20.37 1.41
CA LEU A 19 15.43 19.83 2.75
C LEU A 19 14.08 19.26 3.19
N TYR A 20 13.96 17.94 3.22
CA TYR A 20 12.92 17.22 3.96
C TYR A 20 13.04 17.62 5.44
N LYS A 21 12.34 18.66 5.86
CA LYS A 21 11.97 18.82 7.25
C LYS A 21 11.00 17.68 7.55
N SER A 22 11.49 16.64 8.21
CA SER A 22 10.63 15.70 8.91
C SER A 22 9.67 16.53 9.75
N PRO A 23 8.33 16.37 9.59
CA PRO A 23 7.42 17.04 10.50
C PRO A 23 7.76 16.54 11.89
N CYS A 24 8.24 17.43 12.73
CA CYS A 24 8.40 17.20 14.16
C CYS A 24 7.09 16.63 14.67
N PHE A 25 7.19 15.53 15.41
CA PHE A 25 6.11 15.01 16.23
C PHE A 25 5.53 16.18 17.03
N SER A 26 4.31 16.59 16.69
CA SER A 26 3.50 17.31 17.65
C SER A 26 3.20 16.33 18.78
N PRO A 27 3.60 16.61 20.04
CA PRO A 27 3.39 15.68 21.15
C PRO A 27 1.92 15.54 21.56
N ASN A 28 0.98 16.09 20.79
CA ASN A 28 -0.45 16.15 21.08
C ASN A 28 -1.30 15.08 20.39
N PHE A 29 -0.72 14.01 19.86
CA PHE A 29 -1.52 12.85 19.48
C PHE A 29 -1.83 12.04 20.75
N SER A 30 -2.74 12.57 21.58
CA SER A 30 -3.36 11.80 22.64
C SER A 30 -4.43 10.92 22.00
N PHE A 31 -4.30 9.61 22.13
CA PHE A 31 -5.33 8.62 21.79
C PHE A 31 -6.68 8.96 22.47
N PHE A 32 -6.64 9.65 23.61
CA PHE A 32 -7.81 10.20 24.30
C PHE A 32 -8.54 11.27 23.49
N ASN A 33 -7.83 12.14 22.75
CA ASN A 33 -8.48 13.13 21.88
C ASN A 33 -9.11 12.51 20.64
N PHE A 34 -8.64 11.35 20.22
CA PHE A 34 -9.24 10.56 19.14
C PHE A 34 -10.60 9.98 19.58
N LEU A 35 -10.69 9.41 20.77
CA LEU A 35 -11.94 8.86 21.31
C LEU A 35 -12.99 9.95 21.64
N HIS A 36 -12.56 11.15 22.02
CA HIS A 36 -13.48 12.26 22.35
C HIS A 36 -14.22 12.85 21.13
N LYS A 37 -13.77 12.56 19.90
CA LYS A 37 -14.43 13.01 18.67
C LYS A 37 -15.54 12.09 18.17
N PHE A 38 -15.74 10.93 18.76
CA PHE A 38 -16.83 10.02 18.39
C PHE A 38 -18.20 10.46 18.95
N LYS A 39 -18.80 11.49 18.32
CA LYS A 39 -20.24 11.72 18.44
C LYS A 39 -20.95 10.78 17.46
N LEU A 40 -21.40 9.63 17.95
CA LEU A 40 -22.27 8.73 17.19
C LEU A 40 -23.62 9.41 16.92
N PRO A 41 -24.08 9.54 15.67
CA PRO A 41 -25.38 10.10 15.39
C PRO A 41 -26.46 9.08 15.73
N LEU A 42 -27.20 9.31 16.80
CA LEU A 42 -28.45 8.62 17.10
C LEU A 42 -29.51 9.06 16.08
N LYS A 43 -29.76 8.27 15.05
CA LYS A 43 -30.99 8.34 14.26
C LYS A 43 -31.93 7.22 14.72
N PRO A 44 -33.08 7.53 15.34
CA PRO A 44 -34.10 6.54 15.63
C PRO A 44 -34.77 6.11 14.33
N ARG A 45 -34.79 4.81 14.03
CA ARG A 45 -35.71 4.22 13.04
C ARG A 45 -37.07 4.07 13.70
N PHE A 46 -38.01 4.97 13.40
CA PHE A 46 -39.41 4.73 13.58
C PHE A 46 -40.02 4.30 12.26
N SER A 47 -40.69 3.16 12.28
CA SER A 47 -41.59 2.69 11.23
C SER A 47 -42.83 3.56 11.21
N SER A 48 -43.18 4.04 10.04
CA SER A 48 -44.34 4.88 9.78
C SER A 48 -45.63 4.11 9.83
N SER A 49 -46.57 4.57 10.63
CA SER A 49 -48.00 4.54 10.24
C SER A 49 -48.71 5.67 10.97
N SER A 50 -49.55 6.38 10.18
CA SER A 50 -50.57 7.36 10.49
C SER A 50 -50.17 8.83 10.67
N SER A 51 -50.75 9.59 9.75
CA SER A 51 -50.86 11.03 9.59
C SER A 51 -51.54 11.72 10.76
N SER A 52 -50.98 12.83 11.24
CA SER A 52 -51.70 14.05 11.60
C SER A 52 -50.75 15.20 11.88
N SER A 53 -51.08 16.34 11.30
CA SER A 53 -50.46 17.65 11.40
C SER A 53 -50.31 18.14 12.84
N PHE A 54 -49.14 18.66 13.23
CA PHE A 54 -49.01 19.74 14.20
C PHE A 54 -47.75 20.60 13.99
N ASN A 55 -47.97 21.90 14.27
CA ASN A 55 -47.14 23.05 13.97
C ASN A 55 -45.77 23.09 14.64
N SER A 56 -44.86 23.79 13.95
CA SER A 56 -43.57 24.30 14.40
C SER A 56 -43.68 25.18 15.64
N ILE A 57 -42.90 24.87 16.68
CA ILE A 57 -42.51 25.82 17.72
C ILE A 57 -41.03 25.63 18.09
N HIS A 58 -40.34 26.74 18.13
CA HIS A 58 -38.97 26.96 18.51
C HIS A 58 -38.45 26.15 19.72
N LEU A 59 -37.28 25.53 19.55
CA LEU A 59 -36.39 25.24 20.68
C LEU A 59 -34.93 25.45 20.22
N ARG A 60 -34.52 26.71 20.22
CA ARG A 60 -33.10 27.10 20.37
C ARG A 60 -32.92 27.52 21.82
N GLN A 61 -31.79 27.11 22.38
CA GLN A 61 -31.23 27.39 23.72
C GLN A 61 -31.43 26.29 24.76
N LEU A 62 -30.37 25.47 24.90
CA LEU A 62 -30.01 24.89 26.19
C LEU A 62 -28.50 24.50 26.17
N ILE A 63 -27.69 25.42 26.68
CA ILE A 63 -26.67 25.30 27.72
C ILE A 63 -25.44 24.45 27.42
N VAL A 64 -24.34 25.15 27.19
CA VAL A 64 -22.95 24.67 27.35
C VAL A 64 -22.54 24.97 28.81
N PRO A 65 -22.17 24.00 29.63
CA PRO A 65 -21.55 24.31 30.93
C PRO A 65 -20.06 24.60 30.76
N LYS A 66 -19.63 25.79 31.20
CA LYS A 66 -18.23 26.11 31.49
C LYS A 66 -17.80 25.39 32.77
N PHE A 67 -16.72 24.64 32.72
CA PHE A 67 -16.03 24.14 33.90
C PHE A 67 -15.25 25.28 34.58
N GLY A 68 -15.64 25.62 35.78
CA GLY A 68 -14.86 26.39 36.74
C GLY A 68 -14.89 25.65 38.07
N GLU A 69 -13.79 25.70 38.79
CA GLU A 69 -13.52 24.99 40.03
C GLU A 69 -14.54 25.28 41.13
N ASN A 70 -14.83 24.23 41.87
CA ASN A 70 -15.57 24.15 43.16
C ASN A 70 -17.03 23.71 43.12
N ASN A 71 -17.16 22.51 43.61
CA ASN A 71 -18.38 21.75 43.89
C ASN A 71 -19.40 22.52 44.73
N LYS A 72 -20.61 22.66 44.18
CA LYS A 72 -21.91 22.38 44.81
C LYS A 72 -23.01 22.75 43.83
N PHE A 73 -23.66 21.75 43.29
CA PHE A 73 -24.90 21.95 42.53
C PHE A 73 -26.05 22.17 43.52
N VAL A 74 -26.59 23.39 43.55
CA VAL A 74 -27.86 23.69 44.19
C VAL A 74 -28.91 23.79 43.09
N CYS A 75 -29.85 22.86 43.08
CA CYS A 75 -31.06 22.98 42.28
C CYS A 75 -32.03 23.92 42.98
N ASN A 76 -32.25 25.08 42.38
CA ASN A 76 -33.27 26.03 42.84
C ASN A 76 -34.64 25.61 42.24
N ASN A 77 -35.47 25.01 43.09
CA ASN A 77 -36.88 24.76 42.80
C ASN A 77 -37.71 25.94 43.32
N ASN A 78 -38.18 26.76 42.38
CA ASN A 78 -39.37 27.60 42.67
C ASN A 78 -40.44 27.18 41.63
N ASN A 79 -41.40 26.39 42.08
CA ASN A 79 -42.84 26.67 42.01
C ASN A 79 -43.66 25.46 42.46
N ASN A 80 -44.63 25.80 43.32
CA ASN A 80 -45.67 24.98 43.87
C ASN A 80 -46.51 24.27 42.76
N ASN A 81 -46.70 22.98 42.88
CA ASN A 81 -47.99 22.33 43.12
C ASN A 81 -47.92 20.81 42.87
N ASN A 82 -48.30 20.13 43.92
CA ASN A 82 -48.96 18.84 44.04
C ASN A 82 -48.70 17.70 43.01
N ASN A 83 -48.27 16.60 43.60
CA ASN A 83 -48.57 15.19 43.29
C ASN A 83 -47.72 14.47 42.24
N ASN A 84 -47.07 13.44 42.72
CA ASN A 84 -46.62 12.24 42.03
C ASN A 84 -45.52 12.38 40.95
N ASN A 85 -44.27 12.28 41.37
CA ASN A 85 -43.25 11.73 40.47
C ASN A 85 -41.94 11.37 41.22
N ASN A 86 -41.99 10.24 41.94
CA ASN A 86 -40.76 9.59 42.44
C ASN A 86 -40.04 8.70 41.37
N ASN A 87 -40.51 8.69 40.10
CA ASN A 87 -39.96 7.82 39.07
C ASN A 87 -39.01 8.52 38.06
N SER A 88 -39.03 9.86 37.98
CA SER A 88 -38.19 10.55 36.97
C SER A 88 -36.73 10.78 37.40
N ASN A 89 -36.46 10.92 38.70
CA ASN A 89 -35.11 11.10 39.23
C ASN A 89 -34.28 9.79 39.26
N SER A 90 -34.96 8.65 39.43
CA SER A 90 -34.29 7.33 39.38
C SER A 90 -33.80 6.98 37.96
N ASN A 91 -34.56 7.34 36.93
CA ASN A 91 -34.20 7.06 35.55
C ASN A 91 -33.07 7.97 35.04
N CYS A 92 -32.97 9.21 35.50
CA CYS A 92 -31.88 10.11 35.14
C CYS A 92 -30.55 9.67 35.80
N MET A 93 -30.60 9.22 37.05
CA MET A 93 -29.43 8.72 37.79
C MET A 93 -28.96 7.37 37.24
N ILE A 94 -29.86 6.49 36.79
CA ILE A 94 -29.52 5.22 36.12
C ILE A 94 -28.92 5.46 34.75
N MET A 95 -29.44 6.42 33.98
CA MET A 95 -28.85 6.81 32.66
C MET A 95 -27.46 7.42 32.80
N MET A 96 -27.21 8.31 33.77
CA MET A 96 -25.87 8.87 34.00
C MET A 96 -24.87 7.81 34.48
N ASN A 97 -25.28 6.86 35.32
CA ASN A 97 -24.42 5.77 35.76
C ASN A 97 -24.11 4.79 34.64
N LEU A 98 -25.03 4.54 33.71
CA LEU A 98 -24.80 3.68 32.53
C LEU A 98 -23.79 4.30 31.55
N VAL A 99 -23.86 5.61 31.30
CA VAL A 99 -22.91 6.32 30.43
C VAL A 99 -21.50 6.31 31.01
N VAL A 100 -21.37 6.49 32.35
CA VAL A 100 -20.07 6.43 33.05
C VAL A 100 -19.50 5.02 33.08
N ILE A 101 -20.34 3.99 33.18
CA ILE A 101 -19.90 2.58 33.12
C ILE A 101 -19.39 2.23 31.74
N ASP A 102 -19.98 2.74 30.65
CA ASP A 102 -19.51 2.51 29.29
C ASP A 102 -18.11 3.11 29.02
N GLU A 103 -17.82 4.30 29.54
CA GLU A 103 -16.49 4.91 29.40
C GLU A 103 -15.41 4.11 30.16
N TYR A 104 -15.70 3.60 31.36
CA TYR A 104 -14.76 2.78 32.12
C TYR A 104 -14.55 1.39 31.54
N ILE A 105 -15.56 0.77 30.94
CA ILE A 105 -15.45 -0.51 30.27
C ILE A 105 -14.57 -0.38 29.01
N VAL A 106 -14.78 0.65 28.18
CA VAL A 106 -13.93 0.91 27.02
C VAL A 106 -12.49 1.23 27.45
N ALA A 107 -12.29 2.05 28.47
CA ALA A 107 -10.97 2.36 29.02
C ALA A 107 -10.27 1.11 29.56
N PHE A 108 -11.01 0.21 30.24
CA PHE A 108 -10.48 -1.05 30.75
C PHE A 108 -10.06 -2.00 29.62
N PHE A 109 -10.84 -2.14 28.55
CA PHE A 109 -10.48 -2.96 27.38
C PHE A 109 -9.27 -2.39 26.65
N VAL A 110 -9.19 -1.08 26.47
CA VAL A 110 -8.03 -0.42 25.85
C VAL A 110 -6.78 -0.56 26.72
N ALA A 111 -6.90 -0.36 28.04
CA ALA A 111 -5.79 -0.55 28.98
C ALA A 111 -5.34 -2.02 29.05
N SER A 112 -6.27 -2.98 28.98
CA SER A 112 -5.97 -4.41 28.96
C SER A 112 -5.26 -4.82 27.67
N LEU A 113 -5.65 -4.28 26.51
CA LEU A 113 -4.96 -4.48 25.23
C LEU A 113 -3.54 -3.89 25.26
N LEU A 114 -3.38 -2.67 25.77
CA LEU A 114 -2.07 -2.04 25.92
C LEU A 114 -1.19 -2.80 26.94
N GLY A 115 -1.76 -3.22 28.06
CA GLY A 115 -1.10 -4.06 29.07
C GLY A 115 -0.65 -5.39 28.50
N PHE A 116 -1.48 -6.05 27.68
CA PHE A 116 -1.13 -7.29 27.00
C PHE A 116 0.03 -7.08 26.00
N PHE A 117 0.04 -5.97 25.24
CA PHE A 117 1.14 -5.64 24.35
C PHE A 117 2.45 -5.37 25.10
N VAL A 118 2.38 -4.67 26.23
CA VAL A 118 3.57 -4.39 27.08
C VAL A 118 4.08 -5.69 27.70
N LEU A 119 3.20 -6.53 28.27
CA LEU A 119 3.57 -7.83 28.83
C LEU A 119 4.15 -8.77 27.76
N PHE A 120 3.55 -8.83 26.59
CA PHE A 120 4.06 -9.65 25.48
C PHE A 120 5.46 -9.19 25.03
N SER A 121 5.70 -7.87 25.00
CA SER A 121 7.01 -7.30 24.67
C SER A 121 8.06 -7.61 25.74
N VAL A 122 7.69 -7.54 27.03
CA VAL A 122 8.58 -7.83 28.16
C VAL A 122 8.90 -9.34 28.28
N PHE A 123 7.91 -10.21 28.07
CA PHE A 123 8.14 -11.67 28.09
C PHE A 123 9.03 -12.12 26.95
N ARG A 124 8.93 -11.49 25.79
CA ARG A 124 9.78 -11.81 24.64
C ARG A 124 11.22 -11.28 24.78
N GLY A 125 11.42 -10.17 25.53
CA GLY A 125 12.74 -9.61 25.81
C GLY A 125 13.59 -10.42 26.78
N ARG A 126 13.01 -11.32 27.57
CA ARG A 126 13.72 -12.11 28.58
C ARG A 126 14.37 -13.41 28.05
N LYS A 127 14.12 -13.83 26.81
CA LYS A 127 14.69 -15.05 26.21
C LYS A 127 15.92 -14.87 25.34
N LEU A 128 16.47 -13.65 25.23
CA LEU A 128 17.65 -13.36 24.41
C LEU A 128 18.73 -12.62 25.23
N LYS A 129 19.19 -13.25 26.32
CA LYS A 129 20.45 -12.91 26.99
C LYS A 129 21.22 -14.22 27.18
N LYS A 130 21.94 -14.61 26.15
CA LYS A 130 23.18 -15.42 26.21
C LYS A 130 23.75 -15.42 24.78
N ASP A 131 25.02 -15.05 24.79
CA ASP A 131 26.02 -15.07 23.72
C ASP A 131 26.34 -13.68 23.15
N GLU A 132 26.99 -12.86 23.96
CA GLU A 132 27.97 -11.88 23.51
C GLU A 132 29.33 -12.58 23.51
N ASP A 133 29.80 -12.96 22.35
CA ASP A 133 31.21 -13.18 22.13
C ASP A 133 31.70 -12.16 21.09
N GLY A 134 32.53 -11.25 21.55
CA GLY A 134 33.07 -10.14 20.80
C GLY A 134 34.19 -10.64 19.88
N GLY A 135 33.89 -10.65 18.58
CA GLY A 135 34.88 -10.81 17.52
C GLY A 135 34.96 -9.54 16.68
N GLY A 136 35.78 -8.60 17.07
CA GLY A 136 36.18 -7.49 16.22
C GLY A 136 36.97 -8.03 15.02
N VAL A 137 36.36 -8.01 13.83
CA VAL A 137 37.09 -8.32 12.59
C VAL A 137 37.87 -7.09 12.18
N VAL A 138 39.15 -7.15 12.47
CA VAL A 138 40.17 -6.27 11.91
C VAL A 138 40.36 -6.66 10.44
N LEU A 139 39.99 -5.79 9.53
CA LEU A 139 40.28 -5.96 8.11
C LEU A 139 41.75 -5.66 7.88
N THR A 140 42.58 -6.70 7.82
CA THR A 140 43.92 -6.61 7.29
C THR A 140 43.87 -6.50 5.77
N GLU A 141 44.52 -5.47 5.24
CA GLU A 141 44.88 -5.39 3.84
C GLU A 141 45.85 -6.56 3.56
N ASP A 142 45.47 -7.44 2.63
CA ASP A 142 46.45 -8.12 1.82
C ASP A 142 45.83 -8.82 0.59
N VAL A 143 46.66 -8.78 -0.45
CA VAL A 143 46.64 -9.58 -1.68
C VAL A 143 45.88 -8.98 -2.86
N ARG A 144 46.65 -8.16 -3.60
CA ARG A 144 46.45 -8.03 -5.05
C ARG A 144 46.65 -9.40 -5.69
N SER A 145 45.59 -10.08 -6.03
CA SER A 145 45.62 -11.13 -7.05
C SER A 145 45.25 -10.48 -8.38
N SER A 146 46.25 -10.38 -9.23
CA SER A 146 46.09 -10.15 -10.66
C SER A 146 45.29 -11.32 -11.25
N ASP A 147 44.00 -11.12 -11.46
CA ASP A 147 43.19 -11.98 -12.27
C ASP A 147 42.85 -11.18 -13.54
N ASP A 148 43.44 -11.57 -14.67
CA ASP A 148 43.22 -11.03 -16.01
C ASP A 148 41.80 -11.38 -16.53
N GLY A 149 40.80 -11.00 -15.76
CA GLY A 149 39.39 -11.00 -16.19
C GLY A 149 39.11 -9.74 -16.98
N VAL A 150 38.79 -9.88 -18.25
CA VAL A 150 38.33 -8.84 -19.15
C VAL A 150 37.33 -7.93 -18.40
N SER A 151 37.81 -6.78 -17.97
CA SER A 151 36.96 -5.74 -17.37
C SER A 151 35.94 -5.31 -18.43
N SER A 152 34.72 -5.85 -18.37
CA SER A 152 33.65 -5.56 -19.33
C SER A 152 33.22 -4.09 -19.36
N GLY A 153 33.81 -3.26 -18.55
CA GLY A 153 33.46 -1.86 -18.44
C GLY A 153 32.03 -1.60 -17.88
N ILE A 154 31.30 -2.64 -17.49
CA ILE A 154 29.93 -2.56 -16.92
C ILE A 154 30.01 -2.64 -15.39
N ASP A 155 29.32 -1.74 -14.70
CA ASP A 155 29.27 -1.71 -13.23
C ASP A 155 28.10 -2.54 -12.68
N VAL A 156 26.95 -2.51 -13.40
CA VAL A 156 25.72 -3.17 -12.96
C VAL A 156 25.00 -3.82 -14.16
N ILE A 157 24.61 -5.08 -14.01
CA ILE A 157 23.64 -5.74 -14.89
C ILE A 157 22.25 -5.64 -14.24
N VAL A 158 21.25 -5.21 -15.01
CA VAL A 158 19.83 -5.21 -14.62
C VAL A 158 19.08 -6.21 -15.49
N VAL A 159 18.48 -7.22 -14.87
CA VAL A 159 17.70 -8.25 -15.58
C VAL A 159 16.22 -7.87 -15.55
N GLY A 160 15.67 -7.56 -16.73
CA GLY A 160 14.30 -7.10 -16.91
C GLY A 160 14.17 -5.59 -16.95
N ALA A 161 13.43 -5.05 -17.92
CA ALA A 161 13.14 -3.64 -18.12
C ALA A 161 11.64 -3.33 -17.94
N GLY A 162 11.02 -3.90 -16.91
CA GLY A 162 9.73 -3.45 -16.39
C GLY A 162 9.87 -2.18 -15.55
N VAL A 163 8.83 -1.80 -14.79
CA VAL A 163 8.83 -0.59 -13.95
C VAL A 163 10.09 -0.51 -13.06
N ALA A 164 10.41 -1.59 -12.34
CA ALA A 164 11.56 -1.59 -11.44
C ALA A 164 12.90 -1.48 -12.19
N GLY A 165 13.10 -2.29 -13.22
CA GLY A 165 14.39 -2.34 -13.91
C GLY A 165 14.66 -1.10 -14.75
N ALA A 166 13.66 -0.57 -15.48
CA ALA A 166 13.83 0.64 -16.27
C ALA A 166 14.11 1.87 -15.39
N ALA A 167 13.33 2.06 -14.30
CA ALA A 167 13.55 3.15 -13.37
C ALA A 167 14.91 3.03 -12.65
N LEU A 168 15.31 1.82 -12.27
CA LEU A 168 16.61 1.56 -11.64
C LEU A 168 17.77 1.88 -12.59
N ALA A 169 17.69 1.43 -13.85
CA ALA A 169 18.70 1.68 -14.85
C ALA A 169 18.93 3.17 -15.07
N HIS A 170 17.83 3.94 -15.26
CA HIS A 170 17.90 5.40 -15.34
C HIS A 170 18.57 6.00 -14.10
N THR A 171 18.15 5.58 -12.92
CA THR A 171 18.63 6.14 -11.64
C THR A 171 20.12 5.88 -11.42
N LEU A 172 20.59 4.66 -11.64
CA LEU A 172 21.99 4.31 -11.48
C LEU A 172 22.89 4.98 -12.54
N ALA A 173 22.37 5.10 -13.76
CA ALA A 173 23.10 5.79 -14.83
C ALA A 173 23.21 7.30 -14.55
N LYS A 174 22.18 7.93 -13.99
CA LYS A 174 22.26 9.34 -13.51
C LYS A 174 23.32 9.53 -12.42
N ASP A 175 23.56 8.50 -11.60
CA ASP A 175 24.65 8.50 -10.60
C ASP A 175 26.00 8.07 -11.20
N GLY A 176 26.12 7.99 -12.54
CA GLY A 176 27.37 7.76 -13.29
C GLY A 176 27.75 6.29 -13.47
N ARG A 177 26.87 5.32 -13.09
CA ARG A 177 27.13 3.90 -13.29
C ARG A 177 26.92 3.48 -14.74
N ARG A 178 27.74 2.58 -15.25
CA ARG A 178 27.54 1.92 -16.55
C ARG A 178 26.63 0.73 -16.37
N VAL A 179 25.45 0.79 -16.94
CA VAL A 179 24.36 -0.17 -16.71
C VAL A 179 24.06 -0.95 -17.99
N HIS A 180 24.11 -2.28 -17.89
CA HIS A 180 23.64 -3.18 -18.95
C HIS A 180 22.27 -3.76 -18.55
N VAL A 181 21.23 -3.39 -19.29
CA VAL A 181 19.86 -3.87 -19.07
C VAL A 181 19.56 -4.94 -20.13
N ILE A 182 19.11 -6.12 -19.68
CA ILE A 182 18.74 -7.22 -20.57
C ILE A 182 17.24 -7.50 -20.34
N GLU A 183 16.43 -7.24 -21.37
CA GLU A 183 14.98 -7.46 -21.35
C GLU A 183 14.57 -8.46 -22.43
N ARG A 184 13.74 -9.40 -22.03
CA ARG A 184 13.26 -10.46 -22.91
C ARG A 184 12.53 -9.94 -24.15
N ASP A 185 11.70 -8.91 -23.95
CA ASP A 185 10.85 -8.33 -24.97
C ASP A 185 10.78 -6.82 -24.82
N LEU A 186 11.27 -6.10 -25.82
CA LEU A 186 11.29 -4.64 -25.85
C LEU A 186 10.04 -4.03 -26.52
N THR A 187 9.12 -4.85 -27.01
CA THR A 187 7.82 -4.35 -27.49
C THR A 187 7.00 -3.79 -26.35
N GLU A 188 6.01 -2.96 -26.68
CA GLU A 188 5.10 -2.42 -25.65
C GLU A 188 4.35 -3.55 -24.94
N PRO A 189 4.48 -3.69 -23.60
CA PRO A 189 3.82 -4.77 -22.88
C PRO A 189 2.30 -4.58 -22.82
N ASP A 190 1.55 -5.61 -23.15
CA ASP A 190 0.11 -5.63 -22.94
C ASP A 190 -0.25 -6.37 -21.64
N ARG A 191 -0.60 -5.62 -20.60
CA ARG A 191 -0.93 -6.13 -19.27
C ARG A 191 -2.24 -5.55 -18.75
N ILE A 192 -2.97 -6.32 -17.92
CA ILE A 192 -4.24 -5.92 -17.32
C ILE A 192 -4.10 -5.37 -15.89
N VAL A 193 -2.88 -5.27 -15.37
CA VAL A 193 -2.57 -4.71 -14.03
C VAL A 193 -1.30 -3.87 -14.08
N GLY A 194 -1.07 -3.08 -13.03
CA GLY A 194 0.02 -2.12 -13.00
C GLY A 194 -0.31 -0.85 -13.79
N GLU A 195 -1.58 -0.51 -13.86
CA GLU A 195 -2.13 0.62 -14.60
C GLU A 195 -2.51 1.80 -13.69
N LEU A 196 -2.39 1.65 -12.37
CA LEU A 196 -2.65 2.70 -11.40
C LEU A 196 -1.41 2.92 -10.54
N LEU A 197 -0.81 4.10 -10.67
CA LEU A 197 0.25 4.60 -9.81
C LEU A 197 -0.34 5.49 -8.72
N GLN A 198 -0.16 5.12 -7.47
CA GLN A 198 -0.61 5.88 -6.32
C GLN A 198 0.17 7.20 -6.15
N PRO A 199 -0.40 8.23 -5.50
CA PRO A 199 0.30 9.51 -5.26
C PRO A 199 1.68 9.37 -4.61
N GLY A 200 1.80 8.46 -3.61
CA GLY A 200 3.10 8.19 -3.00
C GLY A 200 4.14 7.62 -3.98
N GLY A 201 3.68 6.84 -4.97
CA GLY A 201 4.53 6.37 -6.07
C GLY A 201 4.90 7.49 -7.04
N TYR A 202 3.97 8.40 -7.32
CA TYR A 202 4.24 9.57 -8.15
C TYR A 202 5.28 10.50 -7.52
N LEU A 203 5.23 10.71 -6.20
CA LEU A 203 6.28 11.41 -5.47
C LEU A 203 7.66 10.76 -5.65
N LYS A 204 7.71 9.43 -5.75
CA LYS A 204 8.96 8.71 -6.01
C LYS A 204 9.43 8.86 -7.46
N LEU A 205 8.53 8.98 -8.44
CA LEU A 205 8.92 9.33 -9.82
C LEU A 205 9.58 10.71 -9.86
N ILE A 206 9.01 11.72 -9.18
CA ILE A 206 9.60 13.06 -9.07
C ILE A 206 11.01 12.97 -8.44
N GLU A 207 11.14 12.25 -7.33
CA GLU A 207 12.43 12.07 -6.64
C GLU A 207 13.51 11.39 -7.51
N LEU A 208 13.08 10.56 -8.46
CA LEU A 208 13.96 9.84 -9.39
C LEU A 208 14.17 10.58 -10.73
N GLY A 209 13.47 11.71 -10.96
CA GLY A 209 13.51 12.48 -12.23
C GLY A 209 12.87 11.74 -13.39
N LEU A 210 11.77 11.03 -13.10
CA LEU A 210 11.01 10.19 -14.03
C LEU A 210 9.54 10.64 -14.16
N GLU A 211 9.17 11.79 -13.61
CA GLU A 211 7.80 12.31 -13.60
C GLU A 211 7.26 12.57 -15.02
N ASP A 212 8.11 12.89 -15.96
CA ASP A 212 7.75 13.08 -17.37
C ASP A 212 7.36 11.77 -18.10
N CYS A 213 7.66 10.61 -17.50
CA CYS A 213 7.26 9.32 -18.08
C CYS A 213 5.74 9.09 -18.06
N VAL A 214 4.96 9.89 -17.31
CA VAL A 214 3.49 9.88 -17.36
C VAL A 214 2.92 10.93 -18.31
N GLY A 215 3.77 11.74 -18.93
CA GLY A 215 3.39 12.65 -20.01
C GLY A 215 3.21 11.93 -21.35
N ASP A 216 2.36 12.47 -22.22
CA ASP A 216 2.17 12.02 -23.61
C ASP A 216 1.76 10.55 -23.79
N ILE A 217 1.18 9.93 -22.74
CA ILE A 217 0.69 8.56 -22.76
C ILE A 217 -0.82 8.45 -22.50
N ASP A 218 -1.52 9.56 -22.55
CA ASP A 218 -2.94 9.69 -22.18
C ASP A 218 -3.23 9.23 -20.73
N ALA A 219 -2.29 9.52 -19.82
CA ALA A 219 -2.44 9.20 -18.42
C ALA A 219 -3.52 10.04 -17.75
N GLN A 220 -4.41 9.39 -17.01
CA GLN A 220 -5.51 10.02 -16.34
C GLN A 220 -5.13 10.37 -14.89
N ARG A 221 -5.54 11.54 -14.44
CA ARG A 221 -5.31 11.98 -13.07
C ARG A 221 -6.28 11.28 -12.13
N VAL A 222 -5.79 10.76 -11.01
CA VAL A 222 -6.60 10.11 -9.98
C VAL A 222 -6.44 10.87 -8.66
N VAL A 223 -7.57 11.26 -8.05
CA VAL A 223 -7.60 12.10 -6.84
C VAL A 223 -8.27 11.43 -5.64
N GLY A 224 -8.66 10.16 -5.78
CA GLY A 224 -9.29 9.40 -4.71
C GLY A 224 -9.95 8.12 -5.16
N TYR A 225 -10.85 7.65 -4.31
CA TYR A 225 -11.64 6.45 -4.54
C TYR A 225 -13.14 6.72 -4.40
N GLY A 226 -13.96 6.03 -5.20
CA GLY A 226 -15.37 5.80 -4.95
C GLY A 226 -15.57 4.41 -4.38
N LEU A 227 -16.12 4.29 -3.18
CA LEU A 227 -16.42 2.99 -2.57
C LEU A 227 -17.92 2.75 -2.60
N PHE A 228 -18.35 1.61 -3.13
CA PHE A 228 -19.75 1.24 -3.33
C PHE A 228 -20.10 -0.03 -2.56
N LYS A 229 -21.24 -0.05 -1.91
CA LYS A 229 -21.76 -1.21 -1.20
C LYS A 229 -23.27 -1.16 -1.06
N ASP A 230 -23.99 -2.19 -1.51
CA ASP A 230 -25.43 -2.36 -1.36
C ASP A 230 -26.23 -1.09 -1.73
N GLY A 231 -25.96 -0.50 -2.90
CA GLY A 231 -26.59 0.73 -3.40
C GLY A 231 -26.14 2.02 -2.71
N LYS A 232 -25.27 1.95 -1.68
CA LYS A 232 -24.66 3.12 -1.04
C LYS A 232 -23.29 3.39 -1.68
N ASN A 233 -22.89 4.65 -1.69
CA ASN A 233 -21.55 5.03 -2.13
C ASN A 233 -20.95 6.11 -1.24
N ILE A 234 -19.63 6.17 -1.21
CA ILE A 234 -18.85 7.23 -0.56
C ILE A 234 -17.70 7.64 -1.46
N ARG A 235 -17.41 8.93 -1.47
CA ARG A 235 -16.26 9.51 -2.15
C ARG A 235 -15.15 9.76 -1.14
N LEU A 236 -13.97 9.19 -1.40
CA LEU A 236 -12.79 9.24 -0.54
C LEU A 236 -11.67 9.97 -1.29
N SER A 237 -11.45 11.25 -0.98
CA SER A 237 -10.38 12.02 -1.61
C SER A 237 -9.03 11.72 -1.00
N TYR A 238 -7.96 11.79 -1.80
CA TYR A 238 -6.60 11.76 -1.27
C TYR A 238 -6.34 13.01 -0.43
N PRO A 239 -5.67 12.90 0.74
CA PRO A 239 -5.29 14.05 1.56
C PRO A 239 -4.06 14.73 0.95
N LEU A 240 -4.29 15.61 -0.03
CA LEU A 240 -3.25 16.28 -0.82
C LEU A 240 -2.97 17.72 -0.41
N GLU A 241 -3.61 18.23 0.63
CA GLU A 241 -3.58 19.65 1.03
C GLU A 241 -2.17 20.15 1.36
N GLN A 242 -1.26 19.25 1.73
CA GLN A 242 0.13 19.57 2.08
C GLN A 242 1.12 19.40 0.92
N PHE A 243 0.64 19.01 -0.26
CA PHE A 243 1.46 18.73 -1.44
C PHE A 243 1.22 19.75 -2.54
N SER A 244 2.12 19.80 -3.52
CA SER A 244 1.92 20.62 -4.72
C SER A 244 0.70 20.13 -5.51
N THR A 245 0.09 21.01 -6.30
CA THR A 245 -1.11 20.72 -7.10
C THR A 245 -0.92 19.57 -8.08
N ASP A 246 0.32 19.28 -8.50
CA ASP A 246 0.65 18.21 -9.45
C ASP A 246 0.64 16.83 -8.81
N VAL A 247 0.76 16.74 -7.49
CA VAL A 247 0.75 15.47 -6.77
C VAL A 247 -0.66 14.88 -6.81
N ALA A 248 -0.79 13.77 -7.51
CA ALA A 248 -2.01 12.95 -7.57
C ALA A 248 -1.62 11.55 -8.03
N GLY A 249 -2.54 10.59 -7.95
CA GLY A 249 -2.39 9.32 -8.65
C GLY A 249 -2.40 9.52 -10.16
N ARG A 250 -1.89 8.53 -10.87
CA ARG A 250 -1.94 8.45 -12.33
C ARG A 250 -2.38 7.06 -12.75
N SER A 251 -3.36 7.00 -13.64
CA SER A 251 -3.73 5.73 -14.28
C SER A 251 -3.51 5.82 -15.77
N PHE A 252 -3.07 4.71 -16.36
CA PHE A 252 -2.58 4.68 -17.73
C PHE A 252 -2.52 3.26 -18.26
N HIS A 253 -2.34 3.08 -19.57
CA HIS A 253 -1.91 1.80 -20.13
C HIS A 253 -0.51 1.43 -19.64
N ASN A 254 -0.40 0.28 -18.97
CA ASN A 254 0.88 -0.17 -18.39
C ASN A 254 2.03 -0.19 -19.40
N GLY A 255 1.75 -0.64 -20.62
CA GLY A 255 2.76 -0.73 -21.68
C GLY A 255 3.34 0.61 -22.08
N ARG A 256 2.48 1.62 -22.29
CA ARG A 256 2.90 2.98 -22.64
C ARG A 256 3.83 3.58 -21.58
N PHE A 257 3.47 3.41 -20.32
CA PHE A 257 4.29 3.88 -19.20
C PHE A 257 5.66 3.19 -19.13
N ILE A 258 5.70 1.86 -19.28
CA ILE A 258 6.96 1.10 -19.30
C ILE A 258 7.82 1.53 -20.49
N GLN A 259 7.21 1.72 -21.66
CA GLN A 259 7.95 2.14 -22.86
C GLN A 259 8.62 3.51 -22.67
N ARG A 260 7.90 4.49 -22.12
CA ARG A 260 8.48 5.81 -21.78
C ARG A 260 9.65 5.72 -20.80
N MET A 261 9.55 4.86 -19.78
CA MET A 261 10.66 4.64 -18.84
C MET A 261 11.86 3.97 -19.50
N ARG A 262 11.65 3.01 -20.41
CA ARG A 262 12.71 2.37 -21.20
C ARG A 262 13.43 3.38 -22.09
N GLU A 263 12.67 4.21 -22.81
CA GLU A 263 13.19 5.31 -23.66
C GLU A 263 14.02 6.29 -22.82
N LYS A 264 13.50 6.69 -21.66
CA LYS A 264 14.19 7.60 -20.74
C LYS A 264 15.50 7.01 -20.21
N ALA A 265 15.51 5.72 -19.87
CA ALA A 265 16.73 5.02 -19.46
C ALA A 265 17.72 4.90 -20.63
N ALA A 266 17.25 4.48 -21.80
CA ALA A 266 18.09 4.27 -22.99
C ALA A 266 18.66 5.58 -23.58
N SER A 267 18.08 6.75 -23.26
CA SER A 267 18.61 8.05 -23.67
C SER A 267 19.93 8.43 -23.00
N LEU A 268 20.31 7.73 -21.93
CA LEU A 268 21.56 7.98 -21.21
C LEU A 268 22.72 7.20 -21.84
N PRO A 269 23.88 7.84 -22.12
CA PRO A 269 24.98 7.22 -22.88
C PRO A 269 25.65 6.04 -22.15
N ASN A 270 25.49 5.94 -20.84
CA ASN A 270 26.02 4.88 -20.00
C ASN A 270 24.98 3.76 -19.69
N VAL A 271 23.83 3.75 -20.40
CA VAL A 271 22.86 2.64 -20.38
C VAL A 271 22.93 1.88 -21.69
N ARG A 272 23.20 0.58 -21.62
CA ARG A 272 23.02 -0.37 -22.73
C ARG A 272 21.74 -1.15 -22.50
N LEU A 273 20.70 -0.88 -23.25
CA LEU A 273 19.45 -1.66 -23.25
C LEU A 273 19.46 -2.67 -24.40
N GLU A 274 19.42 -3.94 -24.06
CA GLU A 274 19.53 -5.05 -25.00
C GLU A 274 18.36 -6.02 -24.90
N GLN A 275 17.86 -6.48 -26.03
CA GLN A 275 16.85 -7.54 -26.05
C GLN A 275 17.51 -8.91 -25.93
N GLY A 276 17.14 -9.63 -24.86
CA GLY A 276 17.63 -10.98 -24.61
C GLY A 276 16.93 -11.63 -23.41
N THR A 277 16.88 -12.95 -23.41
CA THR A 277 16.29 -13.74 -22.33
C THR A 277 17.40 -14.29 -21.43
N VAL A 278 17.51 -13.77 -20.21
CA VAL A 278 18.44 -14.30 -19.21
C VAL A 278 17.97 -15.69 -18.79
N THR A 279 18.86 -16.67 -18.92
CA THR A 279 18.60 -18.08 -18.64
C THR A 279 19.14 -18.52 -17.29
N SER A 280 20.28 -18.00 -16.86
CA SER A 280 20.92 -18.34 -15.58
C SER A 280 21.86 -17.25 -15.08
N LEU A 281 22.18 -17.32 -13.79
CA LEU A 281 23.25 -16.56 -13.17
C LEU A 281 24.58 -17.28 -13.40
N LEU A 282 25.65 -16.54 -13.65
CA LEU A 282 27.02 -17.04 -13.71
C LEU A 282 27.63 -16.95 -12.32
N GLU A 283 27.82 -18.09 -11.67
CA GLU A 283 28.32 -18.16 -10.30
C GLU A 283 29.71 -18.82 -10.27
N GLU A 284 30.63 -18.21 -9.55
CA GLU A 284 31.98 -18.73 -9.32
C GLU A 284 32.31 -18.62 -7.81
N LYS A 285 32.63 -19.75 -7.20
CA LYS A 285 33.00 -19.85 -5.77
C LYS A 285 31.98 -19.15 -4.83
N GLY A 286 30.68 -19.29 -5.11
CA GLY A 286 29.59 -18.70 -4.31
C GLY A 286 29.38 -17.19 -4.55
N VAL A 287 29.94 -16.63 -5.62
CA VAL A 287 29.78 -15.22 -6.02
C VAL A 287 29.16 -15.17 -7.42
N VAL A 288 28.08 -14.42 -7.57
CA VAL A 288 27.50 -14.13 -8.89
C VAL A 288 28.39 -13.11 -9.60
N LYS A 289 28.89 -13.46 -10.77
CA LYS A 289 29.78 -12.65 -11.61
C LYS A 289 29.06 -12.03 -12.81
N GLY A 290 27.83 -12.46 -13.08
CA GLY A 290 27.06 -12.00 -14.23
C GLY A 290 25.93 -12.92 -14.59
N VAL A 291 25.52 -12.88 -15.86
CA VAL A 291 24.39 -13.65 -16.40
C VAL A 291 24.74 -14.32 -17.72
N GLN A 292 24.10 -15.46 -17.96
CA GLN A 292 24.02 -16.08 -19.28
C GLN A 292 22.63 -15.75 -19.86
N TYR A 293 22.59 -15.38 -21.13
CA TYR A 293 21.34 -15.02 -21.80
C TYR A 293 21.36 -15.42 -23.27
N LYS A 294 20.17 -15.56 -23.85
CA LYS A 294 19.98 -15.74 -25.29
C LYS A 294 19.56 -14.41 -25.90
N ASN A 295 20.31 -13.97 -26.92
CA ASN A 295 19.94 -12.77 -27.64
C ASN A 295 18.74 -13.00 -28.55
N ARG A 296 18.33 -11.97 -29.32
CA ARG A 296 17.19 -12.03 -30.24
C ARG A 296 17.37 -13.10 -31.33
N ASN A 297 18.61 -13.44 -31.70
CA ASN A 297 18.94 -14.46 -32.72
C ASN A 297 19.01 -15.87 -32.13
N GLY A 298 18.82 -16.04 -30.83
CA GLY A 298 18.94 -17.34 -30.15
C GLY A 298 20.36 -17.72 -29.75
N GLU A 299 21.36 -16.86 -29.99
CA GLU A 299 22.75 -17.07 -29.62
C GLU A 299 22.94 -16.94 -28.10
N GLU A 300 23.66 -17.86 -27.50
CA GLU A 300 24.01 -17.82 -26.08
C GLU A 300 25.19 -16.88 -25.81
N LEU A 301 24.96 -15.88 -25.04
CA LEU A 301 25.92 -14.84 -24.66
C LEU A 301 26.11 -14.81 -23.14
N LYS A 302 27.23 -14.25 -22.71
CA LYS A 302 27.54 -14.00 -21.29
C LYS A 302 27.81 -12.51 -21.08
N ALA A 303 27.28 -11.97 -20.00
CA ALA A 303 27.57 -10.61 -19.54
C ALA A 303 28.11 -10.67 -18.11
N TYR A 304 29.13 -9.87 -17.82
CA TYR A 304 29.79 -9.82 -16.52
C TYR A 304 29.70 -8.43 -15.91
N ALA A 305 29.44 -8.37 -14.60
CA ALA A 305 29.48 -7.14 -13.81
C ALA A 305 29.70 -7.48 -12.32
N PRO A 306 30.23 -6.56 -11.53
CA PRO A 306 30.37 -6.71 -10.08
C PRO A 306 29.03 -6.93 -9.36
N LEU A 307 27.94 -6.35 -9.88
CA LEU A 307 26.60 -6.46 -9.30
C LEU A 307 25.55 -6.78 -10.36
N THR A 308 24.76 -7.81 -10.11
CA THR A 308 23.57 -8.19 -10.92
C THR A 308 22.30 -7.91 -10.11
N ILE A 309 21.37 -7.10 -10.66
CA ILE A 309 20.09 -6.79 -10.03
C ILE A 309 18.97 -7.42 -10.84
N VAL A 310 18.27 -8.39 -10.21
CA VAL A 310 17.22 -9.16 -10.88
C VAL A 310 15.86 -8.52 -10.67
N CYS A 311 15.28 -7.99 -11.75
CA CYS A 311 14.00 -7.28 -11.83
C CYS A 311 13.03 -7.95 -12.83
N ASP A 312 13.11 -9.27 -13.03
CA ASP A 312 12.40 -10.04 -14.07
C ASP A 312 10.92 -10.35 -13.73
N GLY A 313 10.38 -9.70 -12.70
CA GLY A 313 8.95 -9.60 -12.43
C GLY A 313 8.33 -10.81 -11.73
N CYS A 314 6.98 -10.86 -11.75
CA CYS A 314 6.20 -11.83 -11.00
C CYS A 314 6.39 -13.29 -11.46
N PHE A 315 6.86 -13.51 -12.68
CA PHE A 315 7.17 -14.83 -13.24
C PHE A 315 8.67 -15.15 -13.24
N SER A 316 9.45 -14.48 -12.38
CA SER A 316 10.90 -14.67 -12.29
C SER A 316 11.32 -16.14 -12.21
N ASN A 317 12.20 -16.54 -13.10
CA ASN A 317 12.85 -17.85 -13.07
C ASN A 317 14.10 -17.82 -12.18
N LEU A 318 14.80 -16.68 -12.13
CA LEU A 318 16.06 -16.52 -11.40
C LEU A 318 15.86 -16.42 -9.88
N ARG A 319 14.66 -16.06 -9.41
CA ARG A 319 14.42 -15.92 -7.95
C ARG A 319 14.71 -17.18 -7.15
N ARG A 320 14.54 -18.36 -7.75
CA ARG A 320 14.77 -19.64 -7.06
C ARG A 320 16.24 -19.85 -6.66
N SER A 321 17.16 -19.23 -7.39
CA SER A 321 18.59 -19.24 -7.06
C SER A 321 18.96 -18.22 -5.97
N LEU A 322 18.09 -17.22 -5.70
CA LEU A 322 18.37 -16.07 -4.85
C LEU A 322 17.45 -15.94 -3.63
N CYS A 323 16.41 -16.73 -3.53
CA CYS A 323 15.53 -16.78 -2.37
C CYS A 323 14.72 -18.08 -2.34
N SER A 324 14.11 -18.37 -1.17
CA SER A 324 13.15 -19.49 -1.01
C SER A 324 11.73 -18.95 -1.13
N PRO A 325 11.17 -18.83 -2.35
CA PRO A 325 9.91 -18.14 -2.56
C PRO A 325 8.73 -18.97 -2.08
N LYS A 326 7.86 -18.39 -1.26
CA LYS A 326 6.54 -18.92 -0.94
C LYS A 326 5.49 -18.08 -1.66
N VAL A 327 5.14 -18.48 -2.88
CA VAL A 327 4.14 -17.79 -3.70
C VAL A 327 2.76 -18.34 -3.39
N GLU A 328 1.83 -17.45 -3.01
CA GLU A 328 0.42 -17.74 -2.82
C GLU A 328 -0.40 -17.08 -3.94
N VAL A 329 -1.50 -17.72 -4.35
CA VAL A 329 -2.45 -17.20 -5.34
C VAL A 329 -3.84 -17.15 -4.68
N PRO A 330 -4.16 -16.08 -3.95
CA PRO A 330 -5.43 -15.96 -3.24
C PRO A 330 -6.63 -15.81 -4.17
N SER A 331 -6.44 -15.30 -5.39
CA SER A 331 -7.51 -15.05 -6.35
C SER A 331 -6.98 -14.86 -7.77
N HIS A 332 -7.91 -14.63 -8.71
CA HIS A 332 -7.61 -14.24 -10.08
C HIS A 332 -8.36 -12.95 -10.42
N PHE A 333 -7.71 -12.02 -11.11
CA PHE A 333 -8.42 -10.93 -11.77
C PHE A 333 -8.89 -11.34 -13.16
N VAL A 334 -10.14 -11.01 -13.44
CA VAL A 334 -10.76 -11.04 -14.77
C VAL A 334 -10.82 -9.61 -15.25
N GLY A 335 -10.09 -9.29 -16.30
CA GLY A 335 -9.95 -7.95 -16.85
C GLY A 335 -10.81 -7.73 -18.10
N LEU A 336 -11.51 -6.59 -18.13
CA LEU A 336 -12.29 -6.08 -19.25
C LEU A 336 -11.88 -4.63 -19.53
N ILE A 337 -12.18 -4.15 -20.73
CA ILE A 337 -12.10 -2.73 -21.11
C ILE A 337 -13.52 -2.27 -21.46
N LEU A 338 -13.98 -1.20 -20.82
CA LEU A 338 -15.20 -0.49 -21.14
C LEU A 338 -14.81 0.75 -21.94
N GLU A 339 -15.34 0.89 -23.14
CA GLU A 339 -15.09 2.03 -24.01
C GLU A 339 -16.12 3.13 -23.79
N ASN A 340 -15.66 4.38 -23.77
CA ASN A 340 -16.49 5.58 -23.61
C ASN A 340 -17.44 5.52 -22.40
N CYS A 341 -17.05 4.80 -21.35
CA CYS A 341 -17.81 4.64 -20.12
C CYS A 341 -17.59 5.83 -19.18
N GLN A 342 -18.68 6.41 -18.69
CA GLN A 342 -18.66 7.48 -17.69
C GLN A 342 -18.72 6.86 -16.29
N LEU A 343 -17.70 7.12 -15.48
CA LEU A 343 -17.70 6.66 -14.09
C LEU A 343 -18.45 7.63 -13.18
N PRO A 344 -19.18 7.14 -12.15
CA PRO A 344 -19.96 7.96 -11.21
C PRO A 344 -19.15 9.08 -10.54
N PHE A 345 -17.89 8.84 -10.27
CA PHE A 345 -16.96 9.85 -9.75
C PHE A 345 -15.79 10.03 -10.73
N SER A 346 -15.78 11.12 -11.47
CA SER A 346 -14.67 11.45 -12.38
C SER A 346 -13.35 11.52 -11.61
N ASN A 347 -12.26 11.06 -12.24
CA ASN A 347 -10.91 11.07 -11.65
C ASN A 347 -10.77 10.26 -10.35
N HIS A 348 -11.58 9.25 -10.12
CA HIS A 348 -11.51 8.34 -8.96
C HIS A 348 -11.43 6.89 -9.41
N GLY A 349 -10.67 6.09 -8.66
CA GLY A 349 -10.77 4.64 -8.74
C GLY A 349 -12.03 4.17 -8.04
N HIS A 350 -12.83 3.29 -8.65
CA HIS A 350 -14.06 2.75 -8.08
C HIS A 350 -13.81 1.36 -7.53
N VAL A 351 -14.26 1.12 -6.32
CA VAL A 351 -14.21 -0.17 -5.65
C VAL A 351 -15.62 -0.55 -5.22
N ILE A 352 -16.12 -1.63 -5.79
CA ILE A 352 -17.45 -2.16 -5.43
C ILE A 352 -17.21 -3.33 -4.48
N LEU A 353 -17.74 -3.22 -3.26
CA LEU A 353 -17.73 -4.32 -2.30
C LEU A 353 -18.82 -5.33 -2.71
N ALA A 354 -18.52 -6.12 -3.72
CA ALA A 354 -19.40 -7.13 -4.27
C ALA A 354 -19.25 -8.48 -3.55
N ASP A 355 -20.14 -9.42 -3.85
CA ASP A 355 -20.11 -10.79 -3.41
C ASP A 355 -19.78 -11.70 -4.62
N PRO A 356 -18.77 -12.58 -4.56
CA PRO A 356 -17.96 -12.97 -3.38
C PRO A 356 -16.75 -12.06 -3.10
N SER A 357 -16.39 -11.16 -4.00
CA SER A 357 -15.15 -10.37 -3.89
C SER A 357 -15.22 -9.05 -4.65
N PRO A 358 -14.31 -8.10 -4.39
CA PRO A 358 -14.39 -6.75 -4.92
C PRO A 358 -14.31 -6.69 -6.45
N ILE A 359 -14.99 -5.66 -7.02
CA ILE A 359 -14.88 -5.27 -8.43
C ILE A 359 -14.25 -3.88 -8.47
N LEU A 360 -13.31 -3.67 -9.39
CA LEU A 360 -12.61 -2.41 -9.57
C LEU A 360 -12.92 -1.80 -10.93
N PHE A 361 -13.13 -0.47 -10.96
CA PHE A 361 -13.18 0.29 -12.21
C PHE A 361 -12.28 1.52 -12.07
N TYR A 362 -11.45 1.79 -13.08
CA TYR A 362 -10.64 3.00 -13.16
C TYR A 362 -10.31 3.33 -14.60
N GLN A 363 -10.29 4.61 -14.91
CA GLN A 363 -9.97 5.12 -16.23
C GLN A 363 -8.49 4.85 -16.54
N ILE A 364 -8.15 4.35 -17.73
CA ILE A 364 -6.77 4.09 -18.18
C ILE A 364 -6.35 4.93 -19.39
N SER A 365 -7.33 5.58 -20.03
CA SER A 365 -7.14 6.56 -21.09
C SER A 365 -8.33 7.52 -21.12
N SER A 366 -8.33 8.51 -21.99
CA SER A 366 -9.46 9.43 -22.17
C SER A 366 -10.76 8.73 -22.57
N THR A 367 -10.68 7.54 -23.18
CA THR A 367 -11.82 6.79 -23.72
C THR A 367 -12.03 5.42 -23.11
N GLU A 368 -11.11 4.92 -22.28
CA GLU A 368 -11.14 3.53 -21.82
C GLU A 368 -11.11 3.44 -20.29
N VAL A 369 -11.98 2.59 -19.77
CA VAL A 369 -12.05 2.23 -18.35
C VAL A 369 -11.69 0.76 -18.18
N ARG A 370 -10.71 0.48 -17.32
CA ARG A 370 -10.39 -0.87 -16.89
C ARG A 370 -11.40 -1.35 -15.86
N CYS A 371 -11.97 -2.53 -16.11
CA CYS A 371 -12.67 -3.30 -15.08
C CYS A 371 -11.81 -4.49 -14.67
N LEU A 372 -11.70 -4.72 -13.36
CA LEU A 372 -11.08 -5.93 -12.79
C LEU A 372 -12.07 -6.58 -11.83
N VAL A 373 -12.56 -7.76 -12.19
CA VAL A 373 -13.40 -8.59 -11.33
C VAL A 373 -12.50 -9.59 -10.61
N ASP A 374 -12.51 -9.57 -9.28
CA ASP A 374 -11.77 -10.56 -8.51
C ASP A 374 -12.57 -11.87 -8.39
N VAL A 375 -11.89 -13.00 -8.60
CA VAL A 375 -12.46 -14.34 -8.42
C VAL A 375 -11.60 -15.10 -7.42
N PRO A 376 -12.11 -15.41 -6.20
CA PRO A 376 -11.35 -16.09 -5.14
C PRO A 376 -10.88 -17.49 -5.53
N ALA A 377 -9.69 -17.90 -5.08
CA ALA A 377 -9.09 -19.20 -5.40
C ALA A 377 -9.88 -20.41 -4.90
N GLY A 378 -10.79 -20.24 -3.92
CA GLY A 378 -11.67 -21.32 -3.42
C GLY A 378 -12.77 -21.74 -4.40
N GLN A 379 -12.95 -21.01 -5.51
CA GLN A 379 -13.90 -21.30 -6.57
C GLN A 379 -13.16 -21.70 -7.84
N LYS A 380 -13.74 -22.66 -8.59
CA LYS A 380 -13.22 -23.00 -9.91
C LYS A 380 -13.37 -21.77 -10.82
N LEU A 381 -12.27 -21.28 -11.38
CA LEU A 381 -12.29 -20.18 -12.33
C LEU A 381 -13.14 -20.61 -13.56
N PRO A 382 -14.23 -19.87 -13.89
CA PRO A 382 -15.04 -20.19 -15.05
C PRO A 382 -14.21 -20.13 -16.34
N SER A 383 -14.49 -21.03 -17.27
CA SER A 383 -13.76 -21.10 -18.54
C SER A 383 -14.20 -19.99 -19.49
N ILE A 384 -13.23 -19.31 -20.11
CA ILE A 384 -13.49 -18.30 -21.14
C ILE A 384 -13.91 -19.00 -22.44
N ALA A 385 -13.24 -20.10 -22.80
CA ALA A 385 -13.41 -20.76 -24.10
C ALA A 385 -14.81 -21.33 -24.33
N ASN A 386 -15.51 -21.77 -23.28
CA ASN A 386 -16.86 -22.34 -23.36
C ASN A 386 -17.98 -21.35 -22.97
N GLY A 387 -17.66 -20.08 -22.74
CA GLY A 387 -18.61 -19.02 -22.39
C GLY A 387 -19.04 -18.99 -20.91
N GLU A 388 -18.55 -19.89 -20.04
CA GLU A 388 -18.89 -19.90 -18.61
C GLU A 388 -18.50 -18.59 -17.93
N MET A 389 -17.35 -17.99 -18.31
CA MET A 389 -16.90 -16.71 -17.76
C MET A 389 -17.86 -15.57 -18.13
N ALA A 390 -18.27 -15.47 -19.37
CA ALA A 390 -19.24 -14.44 -19.79
C ALA A 390 -20.60 -14.61 -19.08
N LYS A 391 -21.05 -15.87 -18.92
CA LYS A 391 -22.26 -16.17 -18.14
C LYS A 391 -22.11 -15.74 -16.68
N TYR A 392 -20.98 -16.07 -16.02
CA TYR A 392 -20.69 -15.66 -14.65
C TYR A 392 -20.69 -14.14 -14.49
N LEU A 393 -20.02 -13.42 -15.38
CA LEU A 393 -19.95 -11.96 -15.38
C LEU A 393 -21.35 -11.32 -15.52
N LYS A 394 -22.21 -11.88 -16.39
CA LYS A 394 -23.57 -11.36 -16.58
C LYS A 394 -24.55 -11.72 -15.47
N SER A 395 -24.47 -12.95 -14.92
CA SER A 395 -25.48 -13.44 -13.97
C SER A 395 -25.13 -13.15 -12.50
N VAL A 396 -23.83 -13.06 -12.15
CA VAL A 396 -23.37 -12.86 -10.77
C VAL A 396 -22.80 -11.46 -10.56
N VAL A 397 -21.99 -10.97 -11.50
CA VAL A 397 -21.24 -9.72 -11.33
C VAL A 397 -22.09 -8.52 -11.75
N ALA A 398 -22.68 -8.53 -12.94
CA ALA A 398 -23.42 -7.40 -13.50
C ALA A 398 -24.55 -6.85 -12.59
N PRO A 399 -25.33 -7.69 -11.86
CA PRO A 399 -26.37 -7.18 -10.94
C PRO A 399 -25.84 -6.34 -9.77
N GLN A 400 -24.54 -6.40 -9.49
CA GLN A 400 -23.87 -5.70 -8.40
C GLN A 400 -23.11 -4.44 -8.86
N VAL A 401 -23.04 -4.22 -10.16
CA VAL A 401 -22.41 -3.04 -10.77
C VAL A 401 -23.35 -1.84 -10.65
N PRO A 402 -22.86 -0.62 -10.34
CA PRO A 402 -23.69 0.58 -10.34
C PRO A 402 -24.45 0.77 -11.66
N PRO A 403 -25.70 1.27 -11.61
CA PRO A 403 -26.54 1.43 -12.81
C PRO A 403 -25.87 2.23 -13.93
N GLU A 404 -25.08 3.23 -13.58
CA GLU A 404 -24.38 4.11 -14.52
C GLU A 404 -23.31 3.37 -15.36
N ILE A 405 -22.80 2.25 -14.84
CA ILE A 405 -21.75 1.46 -15.50
C ILE A 405 -22.33 0.20 -16.14
N TYR A 406 -23.55 -0.22 -15.77
CA TYR A 406 -24.13 -1.52 -16.10
C TYR A 406 -24.14 -1.83 -17.60
N GLU A 407 -24.66 -0.93 -18.42
CA GLU A 407 -24.77 -1.14 -19.87
C GLU A 407 -23.38 -1.26 -20.53
N SER A 408 -22.43 -0.40 -20.15
CA SER A 408 -21.06 -0.45 -20.64
C SER A 408 -20.35 -1.74 -20.21
N PHE A 409 -20.63 -2.23 -18.98
CA PHE A 409 -20.09 -3.50 -18.49
C PHE A 409 -20.61 -4.69 -19.30
N VAL A 410 -21.93 -4.78 -19.52
CA VAL A 410 -22.53 -5.86 -20.30
C VAL A 410 -22.02 -5.85 -21.74
N ALA A 411 -21.94 -4.66 -22.36
CA ALA A 411 -21.37 -4.50 -23.69
C ALA A 411 -19.91 -4.97 -23.79
N ALA A 412 -19.10 -4.68 -22.76
CA ALA A 412 -17.71 -5.14 -22.70
C ALA A 412 -17.60 -6.67 -22.56
N VAL A 413 -18.51 -7.29 -21.80
CA VAL A 413 -18.58 -8.77 -21.71
C VAL A 413 -18.94 -9.39 -23.06
N ASP A 414 -19.87 -8.77 -23.83
CA ASP A 414 -20.32 -9.25 -25.14
C ASP A 414 -19.23 -9.16 -26.22
N LYS A 415 -18.27 -8.23 -26.09
CA LYS A 415 -17.10 -8.16 -26.97
C LYS A 415 -16.15 -9.35 -26.82
N CYS A 416 -16.33 -10.19 -25.80
CA CYS A 416 -15.54 -11.40 -25.53
C CYS A 416 -14.01 -11.18 -25.39
N ASN A 417 -13.55 -9.94 -25.20
CA ASN A 417 -12.14 -9.65 -24.92
C ASN A 417 -11.85 -9.77 -23.40
N ILE A 418 -12.07 -10.96 -22.88
CA ILE A 418 -11.91 -11.27 -21.45
C ILE A 418 -10.51 -11.85 -21.24
N ARG A 419 -9.78 -11.27 -20.29
CA ARG A 419 -8.43 -11.72 -19.91
C ARG A 419 -8.38 -12.07 -18.43
N THR A 420 -7.55 -13.04 -18.06
CA THR A 420 -7.40 -13.48 -16.68
C THR A 420 -5.94 -13.42 -16.24
N MET A 421 -5.73 -13.11 -14.97
CA MET A 421 -4.41 -13.10 -14.36
C MET A 421 -4.47 -13.60 -12.90
N PRO A 422 -3.56 -14.52 -12.49
CA PRO A 422 -3.46 -14.90 -11.08
C PRO A 422 -2.92 -13.74 -10.24
N ASN A 423 -3.62 -13.40 -9.17
CA ASN A 423 -3.17 -12.46 -8.16
C ASN A 423 -2.18 -13.16 -7.23
N ARG A 424 -0.93 -12.73 -7.26
CA ARG A 424 0.15 -13.37 -6.51
C ARG A 424 0.53 -12.57 -5.28
N SER A 425 0.80 -13.27 -4.19
CA SER A 425 1.36 -12.72 -2.96
C SER A 425 2.61 -13.52 -2.57
N MET A 426 3.67 -12.82 -2.20
CA MET A 426 4.94 -13.41 -1.80
C MET A 426 5.66 -12.44 -0.86
N PRO A 427 5.74 -12.74 0.44
CA PRO A 427 6.57 -11.98 1.37
C PRO A 427 8.04 -12.02 0.96
N ALA A 428 8.76 -10.93 1.21
CA ALA A 428 10.19 -10.87 0.95
C ALA A 428 10.96 -11.79 1.92
N THR A 429 11.67 -12.77 1.37
CA THR A 429 12.54 -13.69 2.11
C THR A 429 13.95 -13.62 1.55
N PRO A 430 14.75 -12.59 1.93
CA PRO A 430 16.06 -12.38 1.35
C PRO A 430 17.03 -13.50 1.73
N GLN A 431 17.84 -13.93 0.74
CA GLN A 431 19.05 -14.72 0.94
C GLN A 431 20.20 -13.88 0.40
N PRO A 432 21.03 -13.30 1.28
CA PRO A 432 22.17 -12.50 0.85
C PRO A 432 23.10 -13.34 -0.05
N THR A 433 23.28 -12.90 -1.28
CA THR A 433 24.10 -13.58 -2.28
C THR A 433 25.14 -12.60 -2.81
N PRO A 434 26.44 -12.85 -2.62
CA PRO A 434 27.48 -11.97 -3.14
C PRO A 434 27.36 -11.78 -4.66
N GLY A 435 27.34 -10.52 -5.11
CA GLY A 435 27.24 -10.14 -6.52
C GLY A 435 25.81 -10.13 -7.09
N ALA A 436 24.77 -10.46 -6.31
CA ALA A 436 23.38 -10.39 -6.79
C ALA A 436 22.39 -9.89 -5.76
N ILE A 437 21.30 -9.24 -6.24
CA ILE A 437 20.16 -8.80 -5.44
C ILE A 437 18.86 -8.90 -6.24
N LEU A 438 17.76 -9.24 -5.55
CA LEU A 438 16.41 -9.26 -6.13
C LEU A 438 15.67 -7.95 -5.86
N MET A 439 14.88 -7.46 -6.82
CA MET A 439 14.01 -6.29 -6.68
C MET A 439 12.64 -6.46 -7.35
N GLY A 440 11.71 -5.58 -6.98
CA GLY A 440 10.36 -5.56 -7.54
C GLY A 440 9.60 -6.86 -7.27
N ASP A 441 8.74 -7.26 -8.21
CA ASP A 441 7.93 -8.47 -8.07
C ASP A 441 8.74 -9.78 -8.14
N ALA A 442 9.98 -9.73 -8.62
CA ALA A 442 10.90 -10.85 -8.52
C ALA A 442 11.22 -11.18 -7.05
N PHE A 443 11.19 -10.18 -6.18
CA PHE A 443 11.54 -10.29 -4.77
C PHE A 443 10.34 -10.30 -3.83
N ASN A 444 9.32 -9.48 -4.10
CA ASN A 444 8.22 -9.25 -3.17
C ASN A 444 6.93 -8.89 -3.91
N MET A 445 5.88 -9.67 -3.72
CA MET A 445 4.57 -9.46 -4.33
C MET A 445 3.49 -9.29 -3.25
N ARG A 446 2.44 -8.56 -3.59
CA ARG A 446 1.22 -8.35 -2.80
C ARG A 446 0.01 -8.41 -3.68
N HIS A 447 -1.17 -8.68 -3.08
CA HIS A 447 -2.43 -8.63 -3.82
C HIS A 447 -2.58 -7.27 -4.51
N PRO A 448 -2.92 -7.21 -5.80
CA PRO A 448 -2.91 -5.96 -6.57
C PRO A 448 -4.08 -5.01 -6.27
N LEU A 449 -5.03 -5.38 -5.39
CA LEU A 449 -6.23 -4.62 -5.04
C LEU A 449 -5.97 -3.12 -4.74
N THR A 450 -4.87 -2.82 -4.05
CA THR A 450 -4.55 -1.46 -3.60
C THR A 450 -3.71 -0.66 -4.57
N GLY A 451 -3.24 -1.26 -5.67
CA GLY A 451 -2.34 -0.59 -6.62
C GLY A 451 -0.97 -0.18 -6.04
N GLY A 452 -0.57 -0.71 -4.87
CA GLY A 452 0.64 -0.29 -4.15
C GLY A 452 1.96 -0.86 -4.67
N GLY A 453 1.94 -1.74 -5.67
CA GLY A 453 3.13 -2.45 -6.16
C GLY A 453 4.22 -1.54 -6.71
N MET A 454 3.86 -0.61 -7.57
CA MET A 454 4.79 0.37 -8.15
C MET A 454 5.35 1.32 -7.10
N THR A 455 4.54 1.75 -6.13
CA THR A 455 4.99 2.60 -5.00
C THR A 455 6.10 1.92 -4.20
N VAL A 456 5.95 0.62 -3.90
CA VAL A 456 6.99 -0.14 -3.20
C VAL A 456 8.25 -0.26 -4.06
N ALA A 457 8.12 -0.62 -5.35
CA ALA A 457 9.28 -0.78 -6.24
C ALA A 457 10.06 0.52 -6.39
N LEU A 458 9.39 1.65 -6.60
CA LEU A 458 10.04 2.97 -6.71
C LEU A 458 10.69 3.41 -5.39
N SER A 459 10.05 3.13 -4.25
CA SER A 459 10.63 3.39 -2.92
C SER A 459 11.88 2.54 -2.67
N ASP A 460 11.87 1.27 -3.10
CA ASP A 460 13.02 0.37 -3.02
C ASP A 460 14.20 0.88 -3.87
N ILE A 461 13.92 1.46 -5.05
CA ILE A 461 14.95 2.06 -5.91
C ILE A 461 15.62 3.24 -5.23
N VAL A 462 14.84 4.12 -4.59
CA VAL A 462 15.39 5.26 -3.84
C VAL A 462 16.36 4.77 -2.75
N ILE A 463 15.96 3.77 -1.98
CA ILE A 463 16.79 3.20 -0.92
C ILE A 463 18.07 2.57 -1.50
N LEU A 464 17.95 1.78 -2.56
CA LEU A 464 19.11 1.14 -3.18
C LEU A 464 20.06 2.16 -3.81
N ARG A 465 19.53 3.20 -4.48
CA ARG A 465 20.31 4.34 -4.99
C ARG A 465 21.12 4.98 -3.87
N ASP A 466 20.48 5.30 -2.75
CA ASP A 466 21.12 6.00 -1.64
C ASP A 466 22.19 5.14 -0.97
N LEU A 467 22.03 3.81 -0.96
CA LEU A 467 23.04 2.88 -0.52
C LEU A 467 24.23 2.77 -1.50
N LEU A 468 23.98 2.75 -2.81
CA LEU A 468 25.03 2.58 -3.82
C LEU A 468 25.77 3.87 -4.16
N ARG A 469 25.16 5.03 -3.97
CA ARG A 469 25.71 6.35 -4.34
C ARG A 469 27.07 6.65 -3.67
N PRO A 470 27.30 6.38 -2.37
CA PRO A 470 28.60 6.66 -1.75
C PRO A 470 29.71 5.67 -2.13
N LEU A 471 29.36 4.52 -2.71
CA LEU A 471 30.34 3.49 -3.06
C LEU A 471 30.97 3.81 -4.41
N LYS A 472 32.29 3.99 -4.47
CA LYS A 472 33.04 4.19 -5.71
C LYS A 472 33.26 2.88 -6.47
N ASP A 473 33.58 1.81 -5.74
CA ASP A 473 33.88 0.49 -6.26
C ASP A 473 32.85 -0.55 -5.78
N LEU A 474 32.46 -1.44 -6.68
CA LEU A 474 31.53 -2.54 -6.42
C LEU A 474 32.20 -3.92 -6.53
N THR A 475 33.51 -3.99 -6.76
CA THR A 475 34.22 -5.24 -7.07
C THR A 475 34.34 -6.18 -5.88
N ASN A 476 34.41 -5.66 -4.66
CA ASN A 476 34.44 -6.49 -3.46
C ASN A 476 33.05 -7.05 -3.15
N SER A 477 32.67 -8.12 -3.85
CA SER A 477 31.34 -8.71 -3.79
C SER A 477 30.90 -9.16 -2.39
N LYS A 478 31.84 -9.59 -1.52
CA LYS A 478 31.51 -10.02 -0.14
C LYS A 478 31.16 -8.83 0.75
N ALA A 479 32.00 -7.79 0.74
CA ALA A 479 31.74 -6.57 1.51
C ALA A 479 30.49 -5.86 1.00
N LEU A 480 30.30 -5.80 -0.32
CA LEU A 480 29.09 -5.24 -0.95
C LEU A 480 27.83 -6.00 -0.53
N CYS A 481 27.85 -7.34 -0.52
CA CYS A 481 26.73 -8.18 -0.09
C CYS A 481 26.34 -7.86 1.35
N GLN A 482 27.29 -7.84 2.27
CA GLN A 482 27.07 -7.52 3.68
C GLN A 482 26.51 -6.10 3.86
N TYR A 483 27.01 -5.13 3.11
CA TYR A 483 26.51 -3.76 3.12
C TYR A 483 25.06 -3.68 2.60
N LEU A 484 24.76 -4.38 1.50
CA LEU A 484 23.43 -4.41 0.88
C LEU A 484 22.38 -5.20 1.69
N GLU A 485 22.76 -5.98 2.71
CA GLU A 485 21.80 -6.53 3.68
C GLU A 485 20.97 -5.43 4.34
N SER A 486 21.54 -4.23 4.48
CA SER A 486 20.84 -3.05 5.00
C SER A 486 19.62 -2.66 4.15
N PHE A 487 19.65 -2.89 2.84
CA PHE A 487 18.53 -2.67 1.94
C PHE A 487 17.28 -3.43 2.40
N TYR A 488 17.44 -4.69 2.79
CA TYR A 488 16.33 -5.54 3.22
C TYR A 488 15.66 -5.06 4.51
N THR A 489 16.41 -4.35 5.36
CA THR A 489 15.86 -3.74 6.59
C THR A 489 15.24 -2.37 6.31
N LEU A 490 15.93 -1.50 5.57
CA LEU A 490 15.51 -0.12 5.33
C LEU A 490 14.21 -0.02 4.53
N ARG A 491 13.94 -0.97 3.64
CA ARG A 491 12.70 -1.01 2.86
C ARG A 491 11.46 -1.41 3.65
N LYS A 492 11.63 -2.12 4.78
CA LYS A 492 10.52 -2.76 5.52
C LYS A 492 9.46 -1.79 6.04
N PRO A 493 9.75 -0.62 6.62
CA PRO A 493 8.69 0.27 7.09
C PRO A 493 7.67 0.61 6.01
N VAL A 494 8.11 0.89 4.79
CA VAL A 494 7.23 1.21 3.66
C VAL A 494 6.65 -0.06 3.03
N ALA A 495 7.51 -0.98 2.61
CA ALA A 495 7.10 -2.18 1.88
C ALA A 495 6.16 -3.06 2.70
N SER A 496 6.50 -3.33 3.97
CA SER A 496 5.67 -4.20 4.82
C SER A 496 4.36 -3.55 5.22
N THR A 497 4.30 -2.21 5.37
CA THR A 497 3.04 -1.48 5.61
C THR A 497 2.09 -1.64 4.41
N ILE A 498 2.57 -1.38 3.19
CA ILE A 498 1.76 -1.51 1.98
C ILE A 498 1.35 -2.97 1.75
N ASN A 499 2.24 -3.93 1.97
CA ASN A 499 1.93 -5.36 1.80
C ASN A 499 0.90 -5.85 2.82
N THR A 500 1.04 -5.44 4.09
CA THR A 500 0.09 -5.79 5.16
C THR A 500 -1.27 -5.18 4.88
N LEU A 501 -1.32 -3.91 4.48
CA LEU A 501 -2.56 -3.24 4.10
C LEU A 501 -3.26 -3.96 2.94
N ALA A 502 -2.52 -4.30 1.87
CA ALA A 502 -3.08 -4.98 0.72
C ALA A 502 -3.70 -6.34 1.08
N GLY A 503 -2.98 -7.15 1.87
CA GLY A 503 -3.46 -8.46 2.30
C GLY A 503 -4.63 -8.39 3.30
N ALA A 504 -4.58 -7.44 4.25
CA ALA A 504 -5.64 -7.25 5.23
C ALA A 504 -6.92 -6.71 4.59
N LEU A 505 -6.79 -5.68 3.73
CA LEU A 505 -7.93 -5.07 3.06
C LEU A 505 -8.61 -6.04 2.09
N TYR A 506 -7.83 -6.85 1.35
CA TYR A 506 -8.40 -7.89 0.51
C TYR A 506 -9.28 -8.85 1.32
N LYS A 507 -8.78 -9.35 2.46
CA LYS A 507 -9.55 -10.23 3.33
C LYS A 507 -10.81 -9.55 3.88
N VAL A 508 -10.75 -8.30 4.29
CA VAL A 508 -11.91 -7.54 4.80
C VAL A 508 -12.95 -7.29 3.72
N PHE A 509 -12.52 -7.03 2.48
CA PHE A 509 -13.44 -6.69 1.38
C PHE A 509 -14.12 -7.90 0.74
N CYS A 510 -13.53 -9.09 0.84
CA CYS A 510 -14.20 -10.32 0.40
C CYS A 510 -15.42 -10.63 1.25
N ALA A 511 -16.48 -11.12 0.63
CA ALA A 511 -17.66 -11.60 1.33
C ALA A 511 -17.35 -12.89 2.12
N SER A 512 -18.05 -13.09 3.22
CA SER A 512 -17.88 -14.27 4.08
C SER A 512 -19.24 -14.68 4.67
N SER A 513 -19.41 -15.97 4.93
CA SER A 513 -20.56 -16.48 5.68
C SER A 513 -20.46 -16.20 7.19
N ASP A 514 -19.25 -15.88 7.70
CA ASP A 514 -19.03 -15.56 9.12
C ASP A 514 -19.57 -14.18 9.50
N ASP A 515 -20.43 -14.11 10.50
CA ASP A 515 -21.10 -12.88 10.91
C ASP A 515 -20.12 -11.82 11.48
N ALA A 516 -19.04 -12.25 12.15
CA ALA A 516 -18.01 -11.32 12.63
C ALA A 516 -17.26 -10.68 11.46
N HIS A 517 -17.02 -11.44 10.40
CA HIS A 517 -16.40 -10.94 9.19
C HIS A 517 -17.32 -9.99 8.42
N LYS A 518 -18.62 -10.34 8.29
CA LYS A 518 -19.63 -9.44 7.71
C LYS A 518 -19.67 -8.11 8.45
N GLU A 519 -19.70 -8.16 9.79
CA GLU A 519 -19.71 -6.93 10.59
C GLU A 519 -18.42 -6.12 10.44
N MET A 520 -17.24 -6.76 10.32
CA MET A 520 -15.98 -6.07 10.03
C MET A 520 -16.03 -5.34 8.67
N ARG A 521 -16.62 -5.97 7.65
CA ARG A 521 -16.79 -5.39 6.31
C ARG A 521 -17.75 -4.20 6.33
N GLU A 522 -18.88 -4.31 7.05
CA GLU A 522 -19.83 -3.21 7.28
C GLU A 522 -19.16 -2.06 8.05
N ALA A 523 -18.48 -2.40 9.14
CA ALA A 523 -17.79 -1.42 9.97
C ALA A 523 -16.71 -0.66 9.18
N CYS A 524 -16.00 -1.32 8.28
CA CYS A 524 -15.01 -0.67 7.42
C CYS A 524 -15.65 0.38 6.50
N PHE A 525 -16.77 0.04 5.85
CA PHE A 525 -17.50 1.00 4.99
C PHE A 525 -18.01 2.19 5.79
N ASP A 526 -18.68 1.94 6.91
CA ASP A 526 -19.25 3.01 7.74
C ASP A 526 -18.18 3.87 8.41
N TYR A 527 -17.06 3.28 8.88
CA TYR A 527 -15.93 4.01 9.43
C TYR A 527 -15.35 5.02 8.43
N LEU A 528 -15.15 4.59 7.18
CA LEU A 528 -14.69 5.47 6.11
C LEU A 528 -15.70 6.56 5.76
N SER A 529 -17.00 6.29 5.95
CA SER A 529 -18.10 7.26 5.72
C SER A 529 -18.13 8.39 6.75
N LEU A 530 -17.47 8.24 7.92
CA LEU A 530 -17.42 9.27 8.96
C LEU A 530 -16.63 10.52 8.53
N GLY A 531 -15.77 10.40 7.52
CA GLY A 531 -14.92 11.50 7.06
C GLY A 531 -13.79 11.85 8.05
N GLY A 532 -13.13 12.99 7.82
CA GLY A 532 -12.02 13.47 8.67
C GLY A 532 -10.90 12.42 8.81
N GLU A 533 -10.35 12.24 10.01
CA GLU A 533 -9.26 11.28 10.28
C GLU A 533 -9.67 9.82 10.01
N CYS A 534 -10.96 9.49 10.15
CA CYS A 534 -11.47 8.13 9.88
C CYS A 534 -11.42 7.77 8.39
N SER A 535 -11.41 8.77 7.53
CA SER A 535 -11.25 8.62 6.07
C SER A 535 -9.80 8.93 5.65
N ASN A 536 -9.27 10.11 6.02
CA ASN A 536 -7.98 10.62 5.55
C ASN A 536 -6.80 9.70 5.94
N GLY A 537 -6.81 9.15 7.16
CA GLY A 537 -5.76 8.26 7.63
C GLY A 537 -5.65 6.96 6.81
N PRO A 538 -6.74 6.17 6.67
CA PRO A 538 -6.75 4.99 5.79
C PRO A 538 -6.44 5.32 4.32
N VAL A 539 -6.95 6.43 3.80
CA VAL A 539 -6.69 6.86 2.42
C VAL A 539 -5.23 7.28 2.24
N ALA A 540 -4.60 7.94 3.23
CA ALA A 540 -3.17 8.25 3.20
C ALA A 540 -2.29 6.99 3.20
N LEU A 541 -2.72 5.93 3.88
CA LEU A 541 -2.05 4.62 3.83
C LEU A 541 -2.19 3.97 2.45
N LEU A 542 -3.41 3.94 1.90
CA LEU A 542 -3.72 3.35 0.58
C LEU A 542 -2.98 4.06 -0.55
N SER A 543 -2.95 5.38 -0.50
CA SER A 543 -2.28 6.21 -1.50
C SER A 543 -0.75 6.22 -1.38
N GLY A 544 -0.18 5.60 -0.34
CA GLY A 544 1.26 5.59 -0.08
C GLY A 544 1.83 6.94 0.36
N LEU A 545 0.98 7.91 0.71
CA LEU A 545 1.40 9.22 1.24
C LEU A 545 1.90 9.13 2.68
N ASN A 546 1.34 8.21 3.47
CA ASN A 546 1.75 7.97 4.85
C ASN A 546 1.88 6.46 5.14
N PRO A 547 2.86 5.76 4.54
CA PRO A 547 3.00 4.31 4.70
C PRO A 547 3.69 3.96 6.04
N ARG A 548 3.08 4.36 7.16
CA ARG A 548 3.63 4.14 8.51
C ARG A 548 2.99 2.93 9.20
N PRO A 549 3.78 1.99 9.74
CA PRO A 549 3.26 0.78 10.39
C PRO A 549 2.29 1.06 11.54
N LEU A 550 2.60 2.06 12.39
CA LEU A 550 1.75 2.43 13.53
C LEU A 550 0.40 2.99 13.08
N SER A 551 0.37 3.83 12.04
CA SER A 551 -0.89 4.34 11.46
C SER A 551 -1.75 3.21 10.91
N LEU A 552 -1.13 2.23 10.24
CA LEU A 552 -1.83 1.05 9.74
C LEU A 552 -2.51 0.27 10.87
N VAL A 553 -1.77 -0.07 11.93
CA VAL A 553 -2.31 -0.84 13.06
C VAL A 553 -3.41 -0.04 13.77
N ALA A 554 -3.19 1.25 14.02
CA ALA A 554 -4.15 2.13 14.68
C ALA A 554 -5.49 2.17 13.91
N HIS A 555 -5.48 2.46 12.62
CA HIS A 555 -6.71 2.53 11.82
C HIS A 555 -7.37 1.17 11.63
N PHE A 556 -6.60 0.10 11.47
CA PHE A 556 -7.15 -1.24 11.31
C PHE A 556 -7.94 -1.68 12.55
N PHE A 557 -7.39 -1.47 13.74
CA PHE A 557 -8.10 -1.77 14.98
C PHE A 557 -9.18 -0.73 15.33
N ALA A 558 -9.05 0.52 14.90
CA ALA A 558 -10.11 1.51 15.04
C ALA A 558 -11.39 1.09 14.28
N VAL A 559 -11.25 0.51 13.08
CA VAL A 559 -12.38 -0.09 12.35
C VAL A 559 -13.01 -1.23 13.16
N ALA A 560 -12.21 -2.12 13.74
CA ALA A 560 -12.72 -3.24 14.52
C ALA A 560 -13.44 -2.76 15.80
N VAL A 561 -12.87 -1.79 16.52
CA VAL A 561 -13.50 -1.17 17.72
C VAL A 561 -14.80 -0.45 17.35
N TYR A 562 -14.81 0.26 16.23
CA TYR A 562 -16.03 0.90 15.71
C TYR A 562 -17.13 -0.14 15.42
N GLY A 563 -16.77 -1.29 14.83
CA GLY A 563 -17.69 -2.41 14.61
C GLY A 563 -18.27 -2.96 15.91
N VAL A 564 -17.44 -3.12 16.95
CA VAL A 564 -17.90 -3.50 18.28
C VAL A 564 -18.89 -2.47 18.84
N GLY A 565 -18.57 -1.17 18.73
CA GLY A 565 -19.47 -0.09 19.15
C GLY A 565 -20.84 -0.17 18.48
N ARG A 566 -20.88 -0.44 17.17
CA ARG A 566 -22.14 -0.66 16.41
C ARG A 566 -22.95 -1.84 16.96
N LEU A 567 -22.27 -2.95 17.25
CA LEU A 567 -22.90 -4.18 17.77
C LEU A 567 -23.54 -3.96 19.16
N LEU A 568 -22.92 -3.13 20.00
CA LEU A 568 -23.39 -2.89 21.37
C LEU A 568 -24.54 -1.90 21.46
N LEU A 569 -24.82 -1.12 20.41
CA LEU A 569 -25.91 -0.16 20.35
C LEU A 569 -27.20 -0.81 19.76
N PRO A 570 -28.42 -0.37 20.18
CA PRO A 570 -28.70 0.56 21.30
C PRO A 570 -28.56 -0.12 22.67
N PHE A 571 -28.64 -1.45 22.76
CA PHE A 571 -28.52 -2.23 23.99
C PHE A 571 -27.60 -3.43 23.79
N PRO A 572 -26.60 -3.63 24.67
CA PRO A 572 -25.75 -4.82 24.63
C PRO A 572 -26.55 -6.08 24.98
N SER A 573 -26.29 -7.16 24.23
CA SER A 573 -26.79 -8.49 24.59
C SER A 573 -25.60 -9.47 24.68
N PRO A 574 -25.70 -10.58 25.41
CA PRO A 574 -24.61 -11.55 25.51
C PRO A 574 -24.14 -12.05 24.12
N GLN A 575 -25.10 -12.23 23.20
CA GLN A 575 -24.80 -12.66 21.82
C GLN A 575 -24.02 -11.59 21.05
N ARG A 576 -24.41 -10.31 21.19
CA ARG A 576 -23.70 -9.18 20.54
C ARG A 576 -22.32 -8.96 21.14
N LEU A 577 -22.18 -9.10 22.48
CA LEU A 577 -20.87 -9.07 23.14
C LEU A 577 -19.96 -10.17 22.61
N TRP A 578 -20.48 -11.42 22.51
CA TRP A 578 -19.71 -12.53 21.95
C TRP A 578 -19.30 -12.27 20.49
N LEU A 579 -20.19 -11.72 19.67
CA LEU A 579 -19.89 -11.35 18.29
C LEU A 579 -18.81 -10.26 18.24
N GLY A 580 -18.82 -9.28 19.15
CA GLY A 580 -17.78 -8.26 19.29
C GLY A 580 -16.41 -8.86 19.63
N VAL A 581 -16.35 -9.84 20.53
CA VAL A 581 -15.11 -10.57 20.84
C VAL A 581 -14.61 -11.32 19.60
N ARG A 582 -15.50 -12.01 18.88
CA ARG A 582 -15.15 -12.70 17.63
C ARG A 582 -14.63 -11.74 16.57
N LEU A 583 -15.23 -10.54 16.46
CA LEU A 583 -14.77 -9.50 15.53
C LEU A 583 -13.34 -9.04 15.84
N LEU A 584 -13.03 -8.74 17.10
CA LEU A 584 -11.67 -8.32 17.51
C LEU A 584 -10.64 -9.43 17.33
N THR A 585 -10.99 -10.66 17.70
CA THR A 585 -10.09 -11.82 17.50
C THR A 585 -9.92 -12.15 16.03
N GLY A 586 -10.96 -12.03 15.22
CA GLY A 586 -10.93 -12.16 13.77
C GLY A 586 -10.03 -11.09 13.12
N ALA A 587 -10.18 -9.82 13.52
CA ALA A 587 -9.33 -8.74 13.06
C ALA A 587 -7.85 -9.01 13.38
N ALA A 588 -7.55 -9.43 14.61
CA ALA A 588 -6.20 -9.84 15.01
C ALA A 588 -5.68 -11.02 14.17
N GLY A 589 -6.53 -12.04 13.93
CA GLY A 589 -6.24 -13.19 13.08
C GLY A 589 -5.98 -12.85 11.61
N ILE A 590 -6.52 -11.74 11.12
CA ILE A 590 -6.25 -11.23 9.76
C ILE A 590 -4.87 -10.57 9.70
N ILE A 591 -4.58 -9.61 10.58
CA ILE A 591 -3.43 -8.71 10.42
C ILE A 591 -2.12 -9.30 10.96
N PHE A 592 -2.12 -9.98 12.12
CA PHE A 592 -0.89 -10.45 12.76
C PHE A 592 -0.12 -11.51 11.96
N PRO A 593 -0.75 -12.50 11.29
CA PRO A 593 -0.02 -13.46 10.47
C PRO A 593 0.71 -12.77 9.31
N ILE A 594 0.08 -11.75 8.68
CA ILE A 594 0.68 -10.99 7.58
C ILE A 594 1.88 -10.19 8.09
N MET A 595 1.72 -9.45 9.19
CA MET A 595 2.81 -8.68 9.80
C MET A 595 3.98 -9.56 10.27
N LYS A 596 3.67 -10.77 10.77
CA LYS A 596 4.70 -11.77 11.15
C LYS A 596 5.49 -12.23 9.92
N ALA A 597 4.82 -12.52 8.81
CA ALA A 597 5.45 -12.91 7.55
C ALA A 597 6.31 -11.78 6.96
N GLU A 598 5.86 -10.52 7.11
CA GLU A 598 6.60 -9.33 6.66
C GLU A 598 7.80 -8.97 7.55
N GLY A 599 7.91 -9.50 8.77
CA GLY A 599 8.99 -9.22 9.71
C GLY A 599 8.70 -8.05 10.64
N PHE A 600 8.01 -8.34 11.73
CA PHE A 600 7.54 -7.35 12.71
C PHE A 600 8.65 -6.43 13.25
N ARG A 601 9.82 -6.99 13.63
CA ARG A 601 10.93 -6.20 14.19
C ARG A 601 11.46 -5.17 13.19
N GLN A 602 11.70 -5.59 11.95
CA GLN A 602 12.21 -4.70 10.89
C GLN A 602 11.19 -3.65 10.49
N MET A 603 9.90 -3.98 10.54
CA MET A 603 8.80 -3.09 10.20
C MET A 603 8.68 -1.93 11.19
N PHE A 604 8.71 -2.20 12.50
CA PHE A 604 8.47 -1.21 13.55
C PHE A 604 9.75 -0.61 14.16
N PHE A 605 10.82 -1.36 14.19
CA PHE A 605 12.07 -1.01 14.87
C PHE A 605 13.30 -1.23 13.98
N PRO A 606 13.35 -0.66 12.77
CA PRO A 606 14.46 -0.90 11.83
C PRO A 606 15.82 -0.50 12.43
N ALA A 607 15.86 0.52 13.28
CA ALA A 607 17.10 0.97 13.93
C ALA A 607 17.69 -0.03 14.92
N THR A 608 16.93 -1.02 15.37
CA THR A 608 17.38 -2.08 16.29
C THR A 608 17.98 -3.30 15.58
N VAL A 609 17.91 -3.31 14.25
CA VAL A 609 18.52 -4.36 13.42
C VAL A 609 19.94 -3.92 13.08
N PRO A 610 20.93 -4.82 13.08
CA PRO A 610 22.29 -4.48 12.67
C PRO A 610 22.30 -3.81 11.30
N ALA A 611 23.01 -2.69 11.19
CA ALA A 611 23.05 -1.89 9.97
C ALA A 611 24.50 -1.69 9.53
N TYR A 612 24.98 -2.56 8.68
CA TYR A 612 26.37 -2.56 8.18
C TYR A 612 26.72 -1.30 7.37
N TYR A 613 25.73 -0.63 6.77
CA TYR A 613 25.93 0.62 6.02
C TYR A 613 26.53 1.76 6.85
N ARG A 614 26.38 1.73 8.19
CA ARG A 614 26.95 2.76 9.07
C ARG A 614 28.46 2.68 9.21
N SER A 615 29.04 1.51 9.00
CA SER A 615 30.48 1.30 9.12
C SER A 615 31.29 1.71 7.89
N LEU A 616 30.64 1.83 6.72
CA LEU A 616 31.30 2.23 5.46
C LEU A 616 31.34 3.75 5.22
N GLN A 617 30.65 4.55 6.01
CA GLN A 617 30.63 6.02 5.88
C GLN A 617 31.83 6.71 6.53
N VAL A 618 32.76 5.99 7.16
CA VAL A 618 33.88 6.54 7.95
C VAL A 618 35.24 6.36 7.24
N ARG A 619 35.28 6.12 5.92
CA ARG A 619 36.56 6.09 5.18
C ARG A 619 36.48 6.82 3.84
#